data_c18761bac1e074f725da8dee5f5268db
#
_entry.id   c18761bac1e074f725da8dee5f5268db
#
_cell.length_a   1.000
_cell.length_b   1.000
_cell.length_c   1.000
_cell.angle_alpha   90.00
_cell.angle_beta   90.00
_cell.angle_gamma   90.00
#
_symmetry.space_group_name_H-M   'P 1'
#
loop_
_entity.id
_entity.type
_entity.pdbx_description
1 polymer ?
#
loop_
_entity_poly.entity_id
_entity_poly.type
_entity_poly.pdbx_seq_one_letter_code
_entity_poly.pdbx_strand_id
1 'polypeptide(L)'
;MLPQFLKVRTFDYGQAVDGMQQILYGLFKKMVIADNCSRLVDIVFSNYQQLGSIQLFLGAVFFTFQIYCDFSGYSDIAIGTAKLLGIKLMKNFDYPYISRNIAEFWRRWHISLTTWFRDYIYIPLGGSRVGKWKSVRNTFIIFLVSGFWHGANWTFICWGLFHALLFLPLLLTSSNRKYRGIVAEGKLLPSWKEAIQIGTTFFLVVIGWILFRAENMEQAIGYIGRLFSMQQSTGNMPSHSLEVGLYILPVSYTH
;
A
#
# COMPACT_ATOMS: atom_id res chain seq x y z
N MET A 1 -19.61 -14.44 3.83
CA MET A 1 -18.82 -15.48 4.55
C MET A 1 -19.72 -16.55 5.16
N LEU A 2 -20.67 -16.23 6.05
CA LEU A 2 -21.54 -17.21 6.74
C LEU A 2 -22.13 -18.31 5.83
N PRO A 3 -22.67 -18.02 4.63
CA PRO A 3 -23.23 -19.08 3.77
C PRO A 3 -22.23 -20.16 3.35
N GLN A 4 -20.94 -19.90 3.37
CA GLN A 4 -19.93 -20.89 3.01
C GLN A 4 -19.70 -21.93 4.10
N PHE A 5 -19.96 -21.59 5.35
CA PHE A 5 -19.85 -22.52 6.50
C PHE A 5 -21.03 -23.51 6.58
N LEU A 6 -22.17 -23.16 5.98
CA LEU A 6 -23.37 -24.00 5.96
C LEU A 6 -23.38 -25.02 4.83
N LYS A 7 -22.45 -24.94 3.87
CA LYS A 7 -22.35 -25.90 2.77
C LYS A 7 -21.46 -27.07 3.16
N VAL A 8 -21.88 -28.27 2.79
CA VAL A 8 -21.02 -29.46 2.86
C VAL A 8 -19.83 -29.22 1.91
N ARG A 9 -18.63 -29.41 2.42
CA ARG A 9 -17.38 -29.21 1.68
C ARG A 9 -16.79 -30.56 1.34
N THR A 10 -16.45 -30.76 0.07
CA THR A 10 -15.69 -31.89 -0.41
C THR A 10 -14.25 -31.47 -0.62
N PHE A 11 -13.32 -32.36 -0.35
CA PHE A 11 -11.90 -32.10 -0.60
C PHE A 11 -11.65 -31.99 -2.12
N ASP A 12 -11.02 -30.91 -2.55
CA ASP A 12 -10.59 -30.66 -3.92
C ASP A 12 -9.07 -30.60 -3.96
N TYR A 13 -8.45 -31.58 -4.59
CA TYR A 13 -7.00 -31.70 -4.69
C TYR A 13 -6.39 -30.51 -5.45
N GLY A 14 -7.01 -30.07 -6.55
CA GLY A 14 -6.53 -28.92 -7.34
C GLY A 14 -6.55 -27.64 -6.53
N GLN A 15 -7.64 -27.39 -5.80
CA GLN A 15 -7.75 -26.25 -4.88
C GLN A 15 -6.75 -26.33 -3.73
N ALA A 16 -6.45 -27.53 -3.24
CA ALA A 16 -5.46 -27.72 -2.17
C ALA A 16 -4.04 -27.40 -2.67
N VAL A 17 -3.66 -27.89 -3.85
CA VAL A 17 -2.35 -27.56 -4.47
C VAL A 17 -2.21 -26.07 -4.70
N ASP A 18 -3.22 -25.41 -5.31
CA ASP A 18 -3.22 -23.96 -5.51
C ASP A 18 -3.13 -23.18 -4.18
N GLY A 19 -3.83 -23.65 -3.14
CA GLY A 19 -3.74 -23.10 -1.79
C GLY A 19 -2.34 -23.20 -1.20
N MET A 20 -1.69 -24.36 -1.31
CA MET A 20 -0.32 -24.56 -0.83
C MET A 20 0.70 -23.69 -1.59
N GLN A 21 0.57 -23.57 -2.91
CA GLN A 21 1.41 -22.68 -3.72
C GLN A 21 1.25 -21.23 -3.29
N GLN A 22 0.01 -20.78 -3.02
CA GLN A 22 -0.25 -19.42 -2.54
C GLN A 22 0.31 -19.17 -1.14
N ILE A 23 0.24 -20.15 -0.22
CA ILE A 23 0.89 -20.05 1.10
C ILE A 23 2.40 -19.90 0.95
N LEU A 24 3.03 -20.73 0.13
CA LEU A 24 4.49 -20.68 -0.10
C LEU A 24 4.91 -19.33 -0.68
N TYR A 25 4.15 -18.80 -1.63
CA TYR A 25 4.38 -17.49 -2.20
C TYR A 25 4.21 -16.36 -1.17
N GLY A 26 3.22 -16.46 -0.30
CA GLY A 26 3.02 -15.53 0.81
C GLY A 26 4.18 -15.56 1.81
N LEU A 27 4.67 -16.74 2.17
CA LEU A 27 5.86 -16.92 3.01
C LEU A 27 7.12 -16.31 2.37
N PHE A 28 7.32 -16.52 1.07
CA PHE A 28 8.42 -15.89 0.35
C PHE A 28 8.37 -14.36 0.44
N LYS A 29 7.22 -13.74 0.18
CA LYS A 29 7.04 -12.29 0.32
C LYS A 29 7.36 -11.80 1.74
N LYS A 30 6.85 -12.50 2.76
CA LYS A 30 7.03 -12.11 4.15
C LYS A 30 8.48 -12.30 4.59
N MET A 31 9.01 -13.49 4.48
CA MET A 31 10.30 -13.85 5.09
C MET A 31 11.51 -13.39 4.25
N VAL A 32 11.41 -13.47 2.93
CA VAL A 32 12.56 -13.15 2.07
C VAL A 32 12.59 -11.66 1.71
N ILE A 33 11.43 -11.04 1.43
CA ILE A 33 11.42 -9.65 0.97
C ILE A 33 11.16 -8.69 2.13
N ALA A 34 10.03 -8.84 2.83
CA ALA A 34 9.64 -7.87 3.85
C ALA A 34 10.62 -7.81 5.01
N ASP A 35 11.05 -8.95 5.55
CA ASP A 35 11.94 -9.00 6.71
C ASP A 35 13.37 -8.50 6.38
N ASN A 36 13.86 -8.70 5.14
CA ASN A 36 15.12 -8.11 4.71
C ASN A 36 15.02 -6.60 4.47
N CYS A 37 13.92 -6.12 3.87
CA CYS A 37 13.65 -4.69 3.75
C CYS A 37 13.56 -4.01 5.12
N SER A 38 12.92 -4.66 6.11
CA SER A 38 12.74 -4.13 7.47
C SER A 38 14.06 -3.72 8.10
N ARG A 39 15.08 -4.58 8.03
CA ARG A 39 16.41 -4.29 8.60
C ARG A 39 17.02 -3.00 8.06
N LEU A 40 16.92 -2.78 6.75
CA LEU A 40 17.43 -1.55 6.12
C LEU A 40 16.57 -0.33 6.48
N VAL A 41 15.26 -0.48 6.49
CA VAL A 41 14.33 0.58 6.86
C VAL A 41 14.60 1.05 8.29
N ASP A 42 14.78 0.13 9.23
CA ASP A 42 15.05 0.45 10.64
C ASP A 42 16.35 1.26 10.77
N ILE A 43 17.43 0.85 10.07
CA ILE A 43 18.70 1.59 10.05
C ILE A 43 18.52 3.00 9.46
N VAL A 44 17.82 3.12 8.33
CA VAL A 44 17.65 4.40 7.64
C VAL A 44 16.78 5.36 8.46
N PHE A 45 15.67 4.88 9.02
CA PHE A 45 14.78 5.72 9.82
C PHE A 45 15.41 6.15 11.15
N SER A 46 16.18 5.26 11.80
CA SER A 46 16.87 5.61 13.06
C SER A 46 18.02 6.60 12.86
N ASN A 47 18.69 6.58 11.69
CA ASN A 47 19.85 7.42 11.40
C ASN A 47 19.55 8.52 10.38
N TYR A 48 18.29 8.88 10.16
CA TYR A 48 17.89 9.81 9.09
C TYR A 48 18.62 11.14 9.10
N GLN A 49 19.04 11.62 10.27
CA GLN A 49 19.76 12.89 10.44
C GLN A 49 21.17 12.89 9.84
N GLN A 50 21.78 11.73 9.62
CA GLN A 50 23.15 11.59 9.10
C GLN A 50 23.17 11.18 7.63
N LEU A 51 22.04 10.71 7.08
CA LEU A 51 21.93 10.16 5.74
C LEU A 51 21.57 11.26 4.72
N GLY A 52 22.05 11.11 3.49
CA GLY A 52 21.73 12.01 2.38
C GLY A 52 20.38 11.72 1.75
N SER A 53 19.88 12.66 0.94
CA SER A 53 18.55 12.61 0.31
C SER A 53 18.33 11.33 -0.51
N ILE A 54 19.32 10.82 -1.23
CA ILE A 54 19.22 9.59 -2.02
C ILE A 54 19.02 8.37 -1.11
N GLN A 55 19.79 8.28 -0.02
CA GLN A 55 19.69 7.18 0.94
C GLN A 55 18.33 7.19 1.66
N LEU A 56 17.82 8.36 2.01
CA LEU A 56 16.49 8.54 2.58
C LEU A 56 15.39 8.15 1.58
N PHE A 57 15.51 8.55 0.31
CA PHE A 57 14.56 8.13 -0.72
C PHE A 57 14.54 6.61 -0.88
N LEU A 58 15.70 5.97 -0.97
CA LEU A 58 15.80 4.51 -1.05
C LEU A 58 15.21 3.83 0.20
N GLY A 59 15.47 4.35 1.40
CA GLY A 59 14.87 3.85 2.64
C GLY A 59 13.34 3.91 2.63
N ALA A 60 12.76 5.00 2.15
CA ALA A 60 11.31 5.14 1.99
C ALA A 60 10.73 4.20 0.93
N VAL A 61 11.47 3.97 -0.17
CA VAL A 61 11.11 2.97 -1.20
C VAL A 61 11.19 1.55 -0.62
N PHE A 62 12.22 1.21 0.15
CA PHE A 62 12.30 -0.08 0.82
C PHE A 62 11.16 -0.29 1.81
N PHE A 63 10.76 0.74 2.57
CA PHE A 63 9.58 0.64 3.41
C PHE A 63 8.30 0.41 2.59
N THR A 64 8.18 1.04 1.43
CA THR A 64 7.06 0.85 0.51
C THR A 64 6.92 -0.63 0.09
N PHE A 65 8.03 -1.30 -0.22
CA PHE A 65 8.03 -2.73 -0.53
C PHE A 65 7.86 -3.60 0.72
N GLN A 66 8.46 -3.23 1.84
CA GLN A 66 8.30 -3.93 3.11
C GLN A 66 6.83 -4.03 3.50
N ILE A 67 6.12 -2.90 3.62
CA ILE A 67 4.71 -2.88 4.05
C ILE A 67 3.80 -3.63 3.08
N TYR A 68 4.10 -3.56 1.77
CA TYR A 68 3.34 -4.30 0.76
C TYR A 68 3.59 -5.81 0.85
N CYS A 69 4.84 -6.24 0.88
CA CYS A 69 5.19 -7.65 0.90
C CYS A 69 4.82 -8.32 2.22
N ASP A 70 4.94 -7.61 3.34
CA ASP A 70 4.50 -8.07 4.65
C ASP A 70 3.00 -8.36 4.65
N PHE A 71 2.19 -7.39 4.28
CA PHE A 71 0.74 -7.53 4.38
C PHE A 71 0.13 -8.33 3.22
N SER A 72 0.64 -8.20 1.98
CA SER A 72 0.19 -9.06 0.88
C SER A 72 0.60 -10.51 1.10
N GLY A 73 1.78 -10.76 1.68
CA GLY A 73 2.23 -12.09 2.07
C GLY A 73 1.31 -12.72 3.11
N TYR A 74 0.96 -11.99 4.17
CA TYR A 74 -0.04 -12.42 5.14
C TYR A 74 -1.39 -12.74 4.47
N SER A 75 -1.85 -11.87 3.56
CA SER A 75 -3.11 -12.08 2.84
C SER A 75 -3.08 -13.33 1.97
N ASP A 76 -1.97 -13.62 1.29
CA ASP A 76 -1.80 -14.83 0.48
C ASP A 76 -1.80 -16.09 1.34
N ILE A 77 -1.11 -16.08 2.48
CA ILE A 77 -1.14 -17.19 3.44
C ILE A 77 -2.58 -17.44 3.92
N ALA A 78 -3.31 -16.38 4.28
CA ALA A 78 -4.69 -16.48 4.74
C ALA A 78 -5.62 -17.03 3.65
N ILE A 79 -5.50 -16.55 2.40
CA ILE A 79 -6.30 -17.02 1.26
C ILE A 79 -5.96 -18.47 0.94
N GLY A 80 -4.66 -18.82 0.89
CA GLY A 80 -4.21 -20.18 0.63
C GLY A 80 -4.71 -21.16 1.68
N THR A 81 -4.61 -20.80 2.98
CA THR A 81 -5.15 -21.60 4.09
C THR A 81 -6.67 -21.77 3.98
N ALA A 82 -7.39 -20.71 3.63
CA ALA A 82 -8.83 -20.78 3.40
C ALA A 82 -9.19 -21.71 2.25
N LYS A 83 -8.40 -21.74 1.16
CA LYS A 83 -8.56 -22.68 0.04
C LYS A 83 -8.45 -24.14 0.50
N LEU A 84 -7.49 -24.45 1.39
CA LEU A 84 -7.36 -25.81 1.97
C LEU A 84 -8.62 -26.23 2.72
N LEU A 85 -9.33 -25.28 3.32
CA LEU A 85 -10.58 -25.50 4.04
C LEU A 85 -11.83 -25.39 3.15
N GLY A 86 -11.68 -25.23 1.84
CA GLY A 86 -12.80 -25.04 0.91
C GLY A 86 -13.52 -23.69 1.07
N ILE A 87 -12.86 -22.68 1.62
CA ILE A 87 -13.41 -21.34 1.89
C ILE A 87 -12.78 -20.34 0.90
N LYS A 88 -13.60 -19.49 0.30
CA LYS A 88 -13.14 -18.39 -0.57
C LYS A 88 -13.06 -17.10 0.21
N LEU A 89 -11.85 -16.55 0.36
CA LEU A 89 -11.61 -15.22 0.87
C LEU A 89 -11.48 -14.21 -0.27
N MET A 90 -11.75 -12.94 0.04
CA MET A 90 -11.55 -11.86 -0.92
C MET A 90 -10.08 -11.47 -1.02
N LYS A 91 -9.66 -11.04 -2.21
CA LYS A 91 -8.34 -10.47 -2.48
C LYS A 91 -8.19 -9.13 -1.76
N ASN A 92 -7.03 -8.88 -1.13
CA ASN A 92 -6.75 -7.62 -0.45
C ASN A 92 -5.91 -6.64 -1.25
N PHE A 93 -5.13 -7.13 -2.21
CA PHE A 93 -4.24 -6.32 -3.02
C PHE A 93 -4.41 -6.66 -4.50
N ASP A 94 -4.32 -5.64 -5.35
CA ASP A 94 -4.43 -5.76 -6.80
C ASP A 94 -3.45 -4.81 -7.50
N TYR A 95 -2.12 -5.10 -7.41
CA TYR A 95 -1.03 -4.29 -7.97
C TYR A 95 -1.15 -2.78 -7.66
N PRO A 96 -1.20 -2.39 -6.37
CA PRO A 96 -1.51 -1.01 -5.98
C PRO A 96 -0.48 0.01 -6.47
N TYR A 97 0.79 -0.36 -6.61
CA TYR A 97 1.85 0.56 -6.98
C TYR A 97 1.93 0.91 -8.48
N ILE A 98 1.17 0.21 -9.32
CA ILE A 98 1.01 0.58 -10.73
C ILE A 98 -0.26 1.41 -10.98
N SER A 99 -0.73 2.13 -9.97
CA SER A 99 -1.93 2.98 -10.06
C SER A 99 -1.63 4.34 -10.68
N ARG A 100 -2.51 4.80 -11.56
CA ARG A 100 -2.39 6.08 -12.31
C ARG A 100 -2.87 7.29 -11.52
N ASN A 101 -3.53 7.09 -10.37
CA ASN A 101 -3.88 8.13 -9.41
C ASN A 101 -4.18 7.52 -8.03
N ILE A 102 -4.29 8.39 -7.01
CA ILE A 102 -4.49 7.97 -5.63
C ILE A 102 -5.85 7.25 -5.42
N ALA A 103 -6.88 7.55 -6.21
CA ALA A 103 -8.16 6.85 -6.10
C ALA A 103 -8.08 5.42 -6.66
N GLU A 104 -7.29 5.19 -7.70
CA GLU A 104 -6.98 3.85 -8.20
C GLU A 104 -6.14 3.08 -7.18
N PHE A 105 -5.13 3.72 -6.56
CA PHE A 105 -4.31 3.13 -5.51
C PHE A 105 -5.18 2.58 -4.37
N TRP A 106 -6.08 3.38 -3.80
CA TRP A 106 -6.93 2.95 -2.68
C TRP A 106 -7.97 1.90 -3.06
N ARG A 107 -8.34 1.77 -4.33
CA ARG A 107 -9.16 0.64 -4.81
C ARG A 107 -8.40 -0.68 -4.89
N ARG A 108 -7.06 -0.61 -4.96
CA ARG A 108 -6.16 -1.77 -5.12
C ARG A 108 -5.40 -2.11 -3.84
N TRP A 109 -5.40 -1.22 -2.86
CA TRP A 109 -4.76 -1.37 -1.57
C TRP A 109 -5.78 -1.71 -0.48
N HIS A 110 -5.51 -2.77 0.31
CA HIS A 110 -6.31 -3.21 1.45
C HIS A 110 -7.82 -3.21 1.15
N ILE A 111 -8.21 -3.94 0.10
CA ILE A 111 -9.55 -3.90 -0.51
C ILE A 111 -10.64 -4.23 0.51
N SER A 112 -10.39 -5.18 1.42
CA SER A 112 -11.36 -5.55 2.47
C SER A 112 -11.67 -4.38 3.41
N LEU A 113 -10.64 -3.69 3.92
CA LEU A 113 -10.80 -2.54 4.81
C LEU A 113 -11.44 -1.34 4.07
N THR A 114 -10.97 -1.05 2.86
CA THR A 114 -11.55 0.02 2.03
C THR A 114 -13.03 -0.23 1.73
N THR A 115 -13.40 -1.49 1.49
CA THR A 115 -14.80 -1.90 1.32
C THR A 115 -15.58 -1.73 2.61
N TRP A 116 -15.02 -2.12 3.75
CA TRP A 116 -15.65 -1.96 5.05
C TRP A 116 -15.91 -0.48 5.38
N PHE A 117 -14.90 0.40 5.24
CA PHE A 117 -15.08 1.85 5.44
C PHE A 117 -16.12 2.44 4.49
N ARG A 118 -16.15 1.98 3.24
CA ARG A 118 -17.18 2.39 2.28
C ARG A 118 -18.58 2.02 2.76
N ASP A 119 -18.76 0.76 3.17
CA ASP A 119 -20.10 0.21 3.44
C ASP A 119 -20.63 0.67 4.80
N TYR A 120 -19.77 0.78 5.81
CA TYR A 120 -20.17 1.09 7.19
C TYR A 120 -19.98 2.56 7.60
N ILE A 121 -19.20 3.35 6.86
CA ILE A 121 -19.01 4.77 7.15
C ILE A 121 -19.45 5.65 5.98
N TYR A 122 -18.93 5.43 4.77
CA TYR A 122 -19.19 6.33 3.65
C TYR A 122 -20.64 6.31 3.19
N ILE A 123 -21.22 5.13 3.00
CA ILE A 123 -22.60 4.97 2.55
C ILE A 123 -23.59 5.50 3.60
N PRO A 124 -23.48 5.17 4.91
CA PRO A 124 -24.34 5.76 5.95
C PRO A 124 -24.27 7.28 6.05
N LEU A 125 -23.10 7.88 5.78
CA LEU A 125 -22.96 9.35 5.71
C LEU A 125 -23.57 9.98 4.43
N GLY A 126 -24.26 9.15 3.59
CA GLY A 126 -24.91 9.54 2.35
C GLY A 126 -24.06 9.29 1.09
N GLY A 127 -22.83 8.81 1.22
CA GLY A 127 -21.96 8.45 0.10
C GLY A 127 -21.71 9.63 -0.85
N SER A 128 -21.73 9.36 -2.15
CA SER A 128 -21.54 10.35 -3.22
C SER A 128 -22.86 11.01 -3.69
N ARG A 129 -24.01 10.58 -3.15
CA ARG A 129 -25.34 11.08 -3.58
C ARG A 129 -25.75 12.39 -2.91
N VAL A 130 -25.08 12.79 -1.85
CA VAL A 130 -25.40 13.96 -1.01
C VAL A 130 -24.82 15.29 -1.52
N GLY A 131 -24.32 15.33 -2.74
CA GLY A 131 -23.66 16.49 -3.31
C GLY A 131 -22.16 16.55 -3.06
N LYS A 132 -21.47 17.41 -3.82
CA LYS A 132 -20.01 17.44 -3.94
C LYS A 132 -19.32 17.72 -2.59
N TRP A 133 -19.74 18.76 -1.87
CA TRP A 133 -19.10 19.16 -0.61
C TRP A 133 -19.29 18.14 0.52
N LYS A 134 -20.46 17.52 0.60
CA LYS A 134 -20.71 16.45 1.57
C LYS A 134 -19.91 15.20 1.21
N SER A 135 -19.70 14.90 -0.08
CA SER A 135 -18.83 13.82 -0.53
C SER A 135 -17.37 14.08 -0.15
N VAL A 136 -16.88 15.32 -0.28
CA VAL A 136 -15.54 15.72 0.20
C VAL A 136 -15.43 15.50 1.71
N ARG A 137 -16.36 16.05 2.49
CA ARG A 137 -16.40 15.84 3.95
C ARG A 137 -16.35 14.34 4.32
N ASN A 138 -17.19 13.53 3.69
CA ASN A 138 -17.27 12.09 3.96
C ASN A 138 -15.94 11.39 3.66
N THR A 139 -15.24 11.80 2.60
CA THR A 139 -13.91 11.28 2.26
C THR A 139 -12.87 11.65 3.32
N PHE A 140 -12.86 12.90 3.80
CA PHE A 140 -11.99 13.32 4.89
C PHE A 140 -12.25 12.52 6.18
N ILE A 141 -13.52 12.32 6.53
CA ILE A 141 -13.91 11.51 7.70
C ILE A 141 -13.32 10.09 7.58
N ILE A 142 -13.46 9.44 6.42
CA ILE A 142 -12.93 8.09 6.21
C ILE A 142 -11.42 8.04 6.41
N PHE A 143 -10.67 8.95 5.78
CA PHE A 143 -9.22 8.93 5.87
C PHE A 143 -8.73 9.26 7.29
N LEU A 144 -9.38 10.19 8.00
CA LEU A 144 -9.05 10.49 9.39
C LEU A 144 -9.36 9.32 10.32
N VAL A 145 -10.53 8.68 10.15
CA VAL A 145 -10.90 7.49 10.91
C VAL A 145 -9.97 6.33 10.59
N SER A 146 -9.55 6.17 9.32
CA SER A 146 -8.56 5.18 8.94
C SER A 146 -7.21 5.43 9.60
N GLY A 147 -6.75 6.68 9.64
CA GLY A 147 -5.53 7.05 10.35
C GLY A 147 -5.62 6.72 11.85
N PHE A 148 -6.69 7.14 12.51
CA PHE A 148 -6.92 6.85 13.94
C PHE A 148 -7.01 5.33 14.22
N TRP A 149 -7.58 4.57 13.29
CA TRP A 149 -7.68 3.10 13.40
C TRP A 149 -6.30 2.42 13.41
N HIS A 150 -5.30 2.97 12.71
CA HIS A 150 -3.93 2.46 12.71
C HIS A 150 -3.18 2.70 14.02
N GLY A 151 -3.58 3.69 14.80
CA GLY A 151 -2.99 3.97 16.12
C GLY A 151 -3.24 5.40 16.60
N ALA A 152 -3.13 5.59 17.91
CA ALA A 152 -3.31 6.89 18.57
C ALA A 152 -2.04 7.76 18.49
N ASN A 153 -1.46 7.89 17.30
CA ASN A 153 -0.30 8.73 17.02
C ASN A 153 -0.67 9.79 15.96
N TRP A 154 -0.18 11.00 16.13
CA TRP A 154 -0.39 12.09 15.19
C TRP A 154 0.15 11.78 13.78
N THR A 155 1.17 10.96 13.66
CA THR A 155 1.72 10.52 12.36
C THR A 155 0.66 9.82 11.51
N PHE A 156 -0.16 8.96 12.11
CA PHE A 156 -1.26 8.27 11.42
C PHE A 156 -2.41 9.22 11.04
N ILE A 157 -2.73 10.18 11.92
CA ILE A 157 -3.75 11.19 11.60
C ILE A 157 -3.29 12.07 10.44
N CYS A 158 -2.02 12.53 10.47
CA CYS A 158 -1.43 13.30 9.38
C CYS A 158 -1.33 12.49 8.08
N TRP A 159 -1.02 11.20 8.15
CA TRP A 159 -1.05 10.29 7.01
C TRP A 159 -2.47 10.20 6.40
N GLY A 160 -3.49 10.04 7.22
CA GLY A 160 -4.88 10.05 6.77
C GLY A 160 -5.27 11.38 6.11
N LEU A 161 -4.92 12.51 6.76
CA LEU A 161 -5.15 13.84 6.21
C LEU A 161 -4.43 14.05 4.87
N PHE A 162 -3.17 13.63 4.77
CA PHE A 162 -2.40 13.70 3.54
C PHE A 162 -3.09 12.98 2.38
N HIS A 163 -3.57 11.76 2.60
CA HIS A 163 -4.32 11.02 1.58
C HIS A 163 -5.67 11.64 1.24
N ALA A 164 -6.38 12.22 2.23
CA ALA A 164 -7.62 12.97 1.97
C ALA A 164 -7.36 14.19 1.07
N LEU A 165 -6.27 14.93 1.32
CA LEU A 165 -5.85 16.07 0.49
C LEU A 165 -5.47 15.65 -0.93
N LEU A 166 -4.75 14.52 -1.11
CA LEU A 166 -4.44 13.97 -2.43
C LEU A 166 -5.70 13.51 -3.18
N PHE A 167 -6.73 13.09 -2.45
CA PHE A 167 -7.99 12.65 -3.05
C PHE A 167 -8.89 13.84 -3.46
N LEU A 168 -8.73 14.98 -2.80
CA LEU A 168 -9.57 16.18 -3.00
C LEU A 168 -9.66 16.66 -4.45
N PRO A 169 -8.56 16.87 -5.20
CA PRO A 169 -8.65 17.32 -6.59
C PRO A 169 -9.41 16.34 -7.48
N LEU A 170 -9.30 15.03 -7.20
CA LEU A 170 -10.03 14.00 -7.95
C LEU A 170 -11.55 14.05 -7.71
N LEU A 171 -11.97 14.42 -6.49
CA LEU A 171 -13.37 14.64 -6.17
C LEU A 171 -13.88 15.92 -6.82
N LEU A 172 -13.11 17.01 -6.74
CA LEU A 172 -13.49 18.30 -7.30
C LEU A 172 -13.66 18.26 -8.82
N THR A 173 -12.84 17.45 -9.52
CA THR A 173 -12.90 17.26 -10.97
C THR A 173 -13.75 16.05 -11.40
N SER A 174 -14.37 15.34 -10.45
CA SER A 174 -15.12 14.09 -10.68
C SER A 174 -14.32 13.00 -11.41
N SER A 175 -12.98 13.04 -11.32
CA SER A 175 -12.07 12.12 -11.99
C SER A 175 -11.63 10.93 -11.12
N ASN A 176 -12.13 10.84 -9.88
CA ASN A 176 -11.86 9.74 -8.95
C ASN A 176 -12.31 8.36 -9.47
N ARG A 177 -13.21 8.31 -10.48
CA ARG A 177 -13.70 7.07 -11.10
C ARG A 177 -13.13 6.82 -12.51
N LYS A 178 -12.18 7.65 -12.97
CA LYS A 178 -11.68 7.62 -14.34
C LYS A 178 -10.97 6.31 -14.71
N TYR A 179 -10.13 5.79 -13.83
CA TYR A 179 -9.32 4.61 -14.09
C TYR A 179 -9.90 3.40 -13.37
N ARG A 180 -10.68 2.57 -14.09
CA ARG A 180 -11.27 1.32 -13.59
C ARG A 180 -10.77 0.08 -14.30
N GLY A 181 -10.18 0.25 -15.48
CA GLY A 181 -9.59 -0.81 -16.29
C GLY A 181 -8.14 -1.08 -15.95
N ILE A 182 -7.56 -2.06 -16.62
CA ILE A 182 -6.17 -2.47 -16.48
C ILE A 182 -5.25 -1.41 -17.05
N VAL A 183 -4.07 -1.24 -16.46
CA VAL A 183 -2.98 -0.42 -17.02
C VAL A 183 -2.45 -1.10 -18.28
N ALA A 184 -2.13 -0.31 -19.31
CA ALA A 184 -1.64 -0.81 -20.60
C ALA A 184 -2.57 -1.84 -21.25
N GLU A 185 -3.90 -1.71 -21.12
CA GLU A 185 -4.88 -2.63 -21.68
C GLU A 185 -4.64 -2.83 -23.19
N GLY A 186 -4.38 -4.08 -23.59
CA GLY A 186 -4.06 -4.46 -24.97
C GLY A 186 -2.65 -4.06 -25.46
N LYS A 187 -1.74 -3.64 -24.56
CA LYS A 187 -0.35 -3.27 -24.87
C LYS A 187 0.62 -3.92 -23.90
N LEU A 188 1.86 -4.16 -24.36
CA LEU A 188 2.93 -4.71 -23.51
C LEU A 188 3.45 -3.70 -22.48
N LEU A 189 3.45 -2.41 -22.80
CA LEU A 189 3.98 -1.36 -21.94
C LEU A 189 2.97 -0.21 -21.80
N PRO A 190 2.93 0.47 -20.64
CA PRO A 190 2.12 1.65 -20.43
C PRO A 190 2.56 2.78 -21.36
N SER A 191 1.62 3.63 -21.77
CA SER A 191 1.92 4.86 -22.50
C SER A 191 2.77 5.81 -21.63
N TRP A 192 3.54 6.70 -22.23
CA TRP A 192 4.33 7.72 -21.51
C TRP A 192 3.49 8.51 -20.49
N LYS A 193 2.25 8.80 -20.84
CA LYS A 193 1.30 9.47 -19.93
C LYS A 193 0.97 8.60 -18.73
N GLU A 194 0.70 7.31 -18.94
CA GLU A 194 0.44 6.38 -17.83
C GLU A 194 1.68 6.17 -16.98
N ALA A 195 2.86 6.06 -17.59
CA ALA A 195 4.12 5.93 -16.86
C ALA A 195 4.39 7.12 -15.93
N ILE A 196 4.19 8.37 -16.42
CA ILE A 196 4.31 9.58 -15.58
C ILE A 196 3.26 9.57 -14.46
N GLN A 197 2.01 9.19 -14.74
CA GLN A 197 0.95 9.10 -13.73
C GLN A 197 1.26 8.07 -12.66
N ILE A 198 1.75 6.90 -13.06
CA ILE A 198 2.17 5.83 -12.13
C ILE A 198 3.33 6.32 -11.27
N GLY A 199 4.38 6.89 -11.89
CA GLY A 199 5.54 7.40 -11.16
C GLY A 199 5.17 8.50 -10.16
N THR A 200 4.31 9.45 -10.56
CA THR A 200 3.82 10.51 -9.67
C THR A 200 3.00 9.93 -8.52
N THR A 201 2.07 9.01 -8.81
CA THR A 201 1.24 8.38 -7.78
C THR A 201 2.10 7.57 -6.81
N PHE A 202 3.04 6.78 -7.32
CA PHE A 202 3.98 6.01 -6.51
C PHE A 202 4.79 6.93 -5.59
N PHE A 203 5.38 8.01 -6.13
CA PHE A 203 6.15 8.98 -5.34
C PHE A 203 5.31 9.60 -4.21
N LEU A 204 4.08 10.03 -4.49
CA LEU A 204 3.17 10.57 -3.46
C LEU A 204 2.83 9.53 -2.39
N VAL A 205 2.64 8.27 -2.78
CA VAL A 205 2.41 7.17 -1.83
C VAL A 205 3.64 6.92 -0.97
N VAL A 206 4.86 6.96 -1.54
CA VAL A 206 6.13 6.86 -0.79
C VAL A 206 6.21 7.96 0.28
N ILE A 207 5.87 9.21 -0.04
CA ILE A 207 5.81 10.30 0.96
C ILE A 207 4.77 9.99 2.05
N GLY A 208 3.61 9.49 1.67
CA GLY A 208 2.59 9.03 2.64
C GLY A 208 3.14 7.94 3.58
N TRP A 209 3.91 7.00 3.05
CA TRP A 209 4.51 5.93 3.85
C TRP A 209 5.59 6.43 4.83
N ILE A 210 6.28 7.54 4.55
CA ILE A 210 7.20 8.16 5.53
C ILE A 210 6.41 8.61 6.78
N LEU A 211 5.26 9.28 6.60
CA LEU A 211 4.39 9.66 7.71
C LEU A 211 3.91 8.44 8.50
N PHE A 212 3.58 7.36 7.81
CA PHE A 212 3.08 6.13 8.43
C PHE A 212 4.16 5.39 9.25
N ARG A 213 5.42 5.38 8.76
CA ARG A 213 6.54 4.66 9.40
C ARG A 213 7.16 5.41 10.55
N ALA A 214 7.11 6.74 10.52
CA ALA A 214 7.76 7.57 11.53
C ALA A 214 7.18 7.31 12.93
N GLU A 215 8.04 7.29 13.93
CA GLU A 215 7.67 7.07 15.32
C GLU A 215 6.93 8.28 15.92
N ASN A 216 7.25 9.48 15.44
CA ASN A 216 6.63 10.73 15.87
C ASN A 216 6.68 11.79 14.75
N MET A 217 5.98 12.91 14.97
CA MET A 217 5.89 13.98 13.96
C MET A 217 7.22 14.69 13.72
N GLU A 218 8.08 14.78 14.72
CA GLU A 218 9.41 15.40 14.57
C GLU A 218 10.26 14.58 13.57
N GLN A 219 10.31 13.27 13.74
CA GLN A 219 11.00 12.37 12.82
C GLN A 219 10.39 12.45 11.40
N ALA A 220 9.06 12.45 11.27
CA ALA A 220 8.39 12.53 9.97
C ALA A 220 8.76 13.83 9.23
N ILE A 221 8.65 14.98 9.90
CA ILE A 221 8.95 16.30 9.33
C ILE A 221 10.46 16.42 9.04
N GLY A 222 11.31 15.99 9.96
CA GLY A 222 12.76 16.00 9.79
C GLY A 222 13.22 15.13 8.63
N TYR A 223 12.66 13.92 8.50
CA TYR A 223 12.94 13.00 7.39
C TYR A 223 12.55 13.61 6.03
N ILE A 224 11.31 14.11 5.92
CA ILE A 224 10.80 14.75 4.70
C ILE A 224 11.60 16.01 4.37
N GLY A 225 11.87 16.88 5.35
CA GLY A 225 12.66 18.10 5.17
C GLY A 225 14.06 17.78 4.64
N ARG A 226 14.73 16.77 5.22
CA ARG A 226 16.05 16.35 4.79
C ARG A 226 16.03 15.65 3.42
N LEU A 227 15.00 14.88 3.11
CA LEU A 227 14.80 14.27 1.80
C LEU A 227 14.82 15.33 0.67
N PHE A 228 14.21 16.49 0.88
CA PHE A 228 14.13 17.56 -0.12
C PHE A 228 15.27 18.59 -0.04
N SER A 229 16.09 18.57 1.01
CA SER A 229 17.20 19.53 1.18
C SER A 229 18.42 19.25 0.29
N MET A 230 18.42 18.15 -0.47
CA MET A 230 19.51 17.68 -1.33
C MET A 230 20.87 17.58 -0.59
N GLN A 231 20.85 17.34 0.71
CA GLN A 231 22.05 17.21 1.51
C GLN A 231 22.82 15.93 1.17
N GLN A 232 24.15 16.06 1.19
CA GLN A 232 25.03 14.89 1.08
C GLN A 232 25.04 14.09 2.39
N SER A 233 25.31 12.79 2.27
CA SER A 233 25.46 11.93 3.42
C SER A 233 26.73 12.26 4.18
N THR A 234 26.62 12.34 5.51
CA THR A 234 27.76 12.35 6.44
C THR A 234 28.01 10.94 7.02
N GLY A 235 27.09 10.00 6.76
CA GLY A 235 27.17 8.60 7.19
C GLY A 235 27.17 7.63 5.99
N ASN A 236 27.70 6.42 6.20
CA ASN A 236 27.71 5.36 5.20
C ASN A 236 26.44 4.52 5.29
N MET A 237 25.85 4.19 4.13
CA MET A 237 24.78 3.21 4.05
C MET A 237 25.35 1.80 4.25
N PRO A 238 24.69 0.88 4.98
CA PRO A 238 25.14 -0.48 5.14
C PRO A 238 25.36 -1.18 3.79
N SER A 239 26.41 -1.98 3.68
CA SER A 239 26.77 -2.70 2.44
C SER A 239 25.69 -3.66 1.92
N HIS A 240 24.78 -4.12 2.79
CA HIS A 240 23.65 -5.00 2.43
C HIS A 240 22.54 -4.35 1.60
N SER A 241 22.56 -3.04 1.35
CA SER A 241 21.52 -2.34 0.57
C SER A 241 21.39 -2.85 -0.87
N LEU A 242 22.48 -3.28 -1.49
CA LEU A 242 22.51 -3.83 -2.85
C LEU A 242 21.92 -5.24 -2.92
N GLU A 243 22.17 -6.07 -1.91
CA GLU A 243 21.65 -7.44 -1.86
C GLU A 243 20.11 -7.43 -1.74
N VAL A 244 19.54 -6.55 -0.91
CA VAL A 244 18.09 -6.42 -0.77
C VAL A 244 17.44 -5.94 -2.06
N GLY A 245 18.09 -5.05 -2.81
CA GLY A 245 17.61 -4.61 -4.13
C GLY A 245 17.44 -5.76 -5.11
N LEU A 246 18.31 -6.77 -5.06
CA LEU A 246 18.24 -7.96 -5.91
C LEU A 246 17.03 -8.86 -5.58
N TYR A 247 16.54 -8.87 -4.34
CA TYR A 247 15.36 -9.65 -3.95
C TYR A 247 14.03 -8.98 -4.32
N ILE A 248 14.02 -7.66 -4.55
CA ILE A 248 12.79 -6.90 -4.89
C ILE A 248 12.43 -7.05 -6.38
N LEU A 249 13.42 -7.14 -7.27
CA LEU A 249 13.23 -7.20 -8.72
C LEU A 249 12.35 -8.37 -9.21
N PRO A 250 12.47 -9.62 -8.70
CA PRO A 250 11.65 -10.74 -9.17
C PRO A 250 10.17 -10.63 -8.84
N VAL A 251 9.79 -9.88 -7.79
CA VAL A 251 8.39 -9.77 -7.33
C VAL A 251 7.53 -8.91 -8.24
N SER A 252 8.14 -8.01 -9.00
CA SER A 252 7.42 -7.15 -9.94
C SER A 252 6.95 -7.88 -11.21
N TYR A 253 7.48 -9.08 -11.50
CA TYR A 253 7.23 -9.82 -12.75
C TYR A 253 6.39 -11.09 -12.60
N THR A 254 6.00 -11.51 -11.38
CA THR A 254 5.40 -12.83 -11.14
C THR A 254 3.91 -12.83 -10.84
N HIS A 255 3.16 -11.87 -11.39
CA HIS A 255 1.68 -11.90 -11.29
C HIS A 255 0.99 -11.49 -12.58
#